data_c80c5fe6b8fafecd7d60e69bf7171592
#
_entry.id   c80c5fe6b8fafecd7d60e69bf7171592
#
_cell.length_a   1.000
_cell.length_b   1.000
_cell.length_c   1.000
_cell.angle_alpha   90.00
_cell.angle_beta   90.00
_cell.angle_gamma   90.00
#
_symmetry.space_group_name_H-M   'P 1'
#
loop_
_entity.id
_entity.type
_entity.pdbx_description
1 polymer ?
#
loop_
_entity_poly.entity_id
_entity_poly.type
_entity_poly.pdbx_seq_one_letter_code
_entity_poly.pdbx_strand_id
1 'polypeptide(L)'
;MDWKLILRIAAILSLMYLLLSSIAGCRGEAGPIIDWDDCSQEIGDHPCDFTLMDLNGDEFSLYDHHGKIIILDFSAMWCGPCGMAALEVEDLQKKYGENIVYVTVLIENQSYNPPTKNDLKKWAKHFGIESAPVLAGSRSMTSVDPNKGWHISAWPQFYIIDKNMVLVDGFKGFYPGAIELMIAANLKGDTGSP
;
A
#
# COMPACT_ATOMS: atom_id res chain seq x y z
N MET A 1 -21.99 49.18 37.18
CA MET A 1 -21.81 48.00 36.34
C MET A 1 -21.07 46.96 37.17
N ASP A 2 -21.70 45.81 37.42
CA ASP A 2 -21.23 44.86 38.43
C ASP A 2 -19.96 44.15 37.93
N TRP A 3 -18.83 44.38 38.59
CA TRP A 3 -17.53 43.87 38.21
C TRP A 3 -17.48 42.31 38.19
N LYS A 4 -18.31 41.70 39.04
CA LYS A 4 -18.48 40.23 39.08
C LYS A 4 -19.11 39.71 37.79
N LEU A 5 -19.98 40.48 37.14
CA LEU A 5 -20.56 40.12 35.85
C LEU A 5 -19.52 40.18 34.74
N ILE A 6 -18.65 41.21 34.76
CA ILE A 6 -17.56 41.36 33.77
C ILE A 6 -16.58 40.21 33.86
N LEU A 7 -16.19 39.79 35.06
CA LEU A 7 -15.29 38.63 35.27
C LEU A 7 -15.90 37.30 34.80
N ARG A 8 -17.22 37.12 34.99
CA ARG A 8 -17.93 35.90 34.52
C ARG A 8 -17.99 35.85 32.99
N ILE A 9 -18.25 37.00 32.34
CA ILE A 9 -18.28 37.09 30.88
C ILE A 9 -16.89 36.84 30.29
N ALA A 10 -15.84 37.40 30.89
CA ALA A 10 -14.46 37.19 30.45
C ALA A 10 -14.03 35.71 30.61
N ALA A 11 -14.43 35.06 31.69
CA ALA A 11 -14.14 33.64 31.90
C ALA A 11 -14.86 32.72 30.88
N ILE A 12 -16.12 33.01 30.54
CA ILE A 12 -16.89 32.29 29.54
C ILE A 12 -16.30 32.45 28.14
N LEU A 13 -15.91 33.68 27.77
CA LEU A 13 -15.26 33.98 26.48
C LEU A 13 -13.89 33.30 26.35
N SER A 14 -13.11 33.23 27.44
CA SER A 14 -11.83 32.54 27.49
C SER A 14 -12.03 31.01 27.33
N LEU A 15 -13.06 30.44 27.99
CA LEU A 15 -13.38 29.00 27.86
C LEU A 15 -13.86 28.64 26.45
N MET A 16 -14.68 29.51 25.84
CA MET A 16 -15.12 29.34 24.45
C MET A 16 -13.96 29.45 23.46
N TYR A 17 -13.01 30.36 23.70
CA TYR A 17 -11.82 30.49 22.86
C TYR A 17 -10.93 29.24 22.94
N LEU A 18 -10.75 28.67 24.14
CA LEU A 18 -10.03 27.42 24.36
C LEU A 18 -10.74 26.20 23.70
N LEU A 19 -12.06 26.19 23.71
CA LEU A 19 -12.84 25.12 23.05
C LEU A 19 -12.80 25.24 21.52
N LEU A 20 -12.80 26.45 20.97
CA LEU A 20 -12.68 26.71 19.53
C LEU A 20 -11.28 26.43 18.98
N SER A 21 -10.23 26.63 19.80
CA SER A 21 -8.85 26.28 19.39
C SER A 21 -8.59 24.76 19.37
N SER A 22 -9.42 23.98 20.06
CA SER A 22 -9.32 22.49 20.04
C SER A 22 -9.95 21.84 18.80
N ILE A 23 -10.65 22.63 17.94
CA ILE A 23 -11.25 22.17 16.68
C ILE A 23 -10.34 22.47 15.48
N ALA A 24 -9.10 22.94 15.70
CA ALA A 24 -8.04 22.87 14.70
C ALA A 24 -7.66 21.37 14.53
N GLY A 25 -8.68 20.60 14.16
CA GLY A 25 -8.61 19.19 13.87
C GLY A 25 -7.60 18.96 12.77
N CYS A 26 -6.92 17.87 12.85
CA CYS A 26 -6.10 17.24 11.85
C CYS A 26 -6.74 17.40 10.45
N ARG A 27 -6.41 18.50 9.76
CA ARG A 27 -6.34 18.47 8.33
C ARG A 27 -5.12 17.58 8.06
N GLY A 28 -5.37 16.32 7.81
CA GLY A 28 -4.41 15.52 7.08
C GLY A 28 -4.05 16.38 5.86
N GLU A 29 -2.80 16.81 5.79
CA GLU A 29 -2.30 17.41 4.56
C GLU A 29 -2.54 16.32 3.51
N ALA A 30 -3.42 16.62 2.55
CA ALA A 30 -3.50 15.81 1.35
C ALA A 30 -2.08 15.82 0.79
N GLY A 31 -1.45 14.66 0.74
CA GLY A 31 -0.14 14.52 0.14
C GLY A 31 -0.15 15.15 -1.26
N PRO A 32 1.00 15.45 -1.85
CA PRO A 32 1.04 16.02 -3.18
C PRO A 32 0.19 15.13 -4.10
N ILE A 33 -0.71 15.76 -4.86
CA ILE A 33 -1.42 15.05 -5.94
C ILE A 33 -0.35 14.68 -6.94
N ILE A 34 0.02 13.39 -6.93
CA ILE A 34 1.01 12.84 -7.84
C ILE A 34 0.21 12.30 -9.01
N ASP A 35 0.40 12.90 -10.17
CA ASP A 35 -0.18 12.47 -11.42
C ASP A 35 0.95 12.48 -12.46
N TRP A 36 1.32 11.29 -12.93
CA TRP A 36 2.25 11.14 -14.03
C TRP A 36 1.43 10.91 -15.30
N ASP A 37 1.40 11.90 -16.17
CA ASP A 37 0.70 11.84 -17.46
C ASP A 37 1.22 10.68 -18.34
N ASP A 38 2.52 10.36 -18.20
CA ASP A 38 3.18 9.24 -18.87
C ASP A 38 3.54 8.17 -17.83
N CYS A 39 2.71 7.16 -17.67
CA CYS A 39 2.96 6.02 -16.80
C CYS A 39 3.07 4.72 -17.59
N SER A 40 3.87 3.76 -17.11
CA SER A 40 3.93 2.41 -17.65
C SER A 40 4.31 1.40 -16.58
N GLN A 41 4.03 0.11 -16.83
CA GLN A 41 4.42 -0.97 -15.92
C GLN A 41 5.79 -1.55 -16.30
N GLU A 42 6.69 -0.74 -16.88
CA GLU A 42 8.03 -1.13 -17.29
C GLU A 42 9.07 -0.73 -16.24
N ILE A 43 10.13 -1.53 -16.08
CA ILE A 43 11.23 -1.22 -15.15
C ILE A 43 11.91 0.09 -15.60
N GLY A 44 12.00 1.04 -14.68
CA GLY A 44 12.56 2.37 -14.90
C GLY A 44 11.50 3.48 -15.01
N ASP A 45 10.24 3.11 -15.22
CA ASP A 45 9.13 4.06 -15.35
C ASP A 45 8.35 4.23 -14.05
N HIS A 46 7.49 5.25 -14.01
CA HIS A 46 6.47 5.39 -12.99
C HIS A 46 5.31 4.45 -13.31
N PRO A 47 4.95 3.50 -12.42
CA PRO A 47 3.79 2.64 -12.65
C PRO A 47 2.51 3.46 -12.69
N CYS A 48 1.56 3.08 -13.56
CA CYS A 48 0.25 3.71 -13.55
C CYS A 48 -0.49 3.40 -12.25
N ASP A 49 -1.18 4.40 -11.70
CA ASP A 49 -2.00 4.22 -10.51
C ASP A 49 -3.10 3.19 -10.74
N PHE A 50 -3.49 2.56 -9.66
CA PHE A 50 -4.69 1.73 -9.61
C PHE A 50 -5.37 1.88 -8.25
N THR A 51 -6.68 1.76 -8.24
CA THR A 51 -7.48 1.68 -7.03
C THR A 51 -8.15 0.33 -6.96
N LEU A 52 -7.92 -0.40 -5.85
CA LEU A 52 -8.53 -1.71 -5.58
C LEU A 52 -9.13 -1.74 -4.18
N MET A 53 -10.13 -2.61 -4.00
CA MET A 53 -10.73 -2.82 -2.69
C MET A 53 -9.90 -3.80 -1.86
N ASP A 54 -9.72 -3.47 -0.60
CA ASP A 54 -9.06 -4.33 0.39
C ASP A 54 -10.05 -5.32 1.05
N LEU A 55 -9.53 -6.11 2.00
CA LEU A 55 -10.30 -7.09 2.77
C LEU A 55 -11.35 -6.46 3.71
N ASN A 56 -11.25 -5.16 4.03
CA ASN A 56 -12.24 -4.42 4.81
C ASN A 56 -13.32 -3.79 3.93
N GLY A 57 -13.02 -3.62 2.64
CA GLY A 57 -13.84 -2.93 1.65
C GLY A 57 -13.50 -1.46 1.55
N ASP A 58 -12.31 -1.09 2.00
CA ASP A 58 -11.75 0.23 1.83
C ASP A 58 -10.96 0.29 0.52
N GLU A 59 -10.92 1.46 -0.09
CA GLU A 59 -10.13 1.70 -1.30
C GLU A 59 -8.64 1.84 -0.96
N PHE A 60 -7.81 1.17 -1.73
CA PHE A 60 -6.36 1.29 -1.73
C PHE A 60 -5.94 1.87 -3.08
N SER A 61 -5.29 3.03 -3.08
CA SER A 61 -4.64 3.61 -4.25
C SER A 61 -3.12 3.45 -4.14
N LEU A 62 -2.47 3.03 -5.23
CA LEU A 62 -1.02 2.84 -5.25
C LEU A 62 -0.28 4.14 -4.92
N TYR A 63 -0.72 5.26 -5.48
CA TYR A 63 -0.06 6.56 -5.33
C TYR A 63 -0.18 7.17 -3.92
N ASP A 64 -1.14 6.74 -3.11
CA ASP A 64 -1.26 7.15 -1.70
C ASP A 64 -0.05 6.69 -0.85
N HIS A 65 0.75 5.78 -1.39
CA HIS A 65 1.93 5.22 -0.73
C HIS A 65 3.26 5.77 -1.24
N HIS A 66 3.24 6.88 -2.01
CA HIS A 66 4.45 7.60 -2.40
C HIS A 66 5.33 7.92 -1.17
N GLY A 67 6.63 7.80 -1.33
CA GLY A 67 7.60 7.99 -0.23
C GLY A 67 7.92 6.71 0.54
N LYS A 68 7.26 5.58 0.22
CA LYS A 68 7.55 4.25 0.78
C LYS A 68 8.08 3.33 -0.30
N ILE A 69 8.83 2.30 0.08
CA ILE A 69 9.12 1.19 -0.83
C ILE A 69 7.89 0.30 -0.88
N ILE A 70 7.38 0.04 -2.08
CA ILE A 70 6.19 -0.79 -2.26
C ILE A 70 6.60 -2.12 -2.87
N ILE A 71 6.19 -3.21 -2.23
CA ILE A 71 6.31 -4.57 -2.75
C ILE A 71 4.94 -4.96 -3.27
N LEU A 72 4.79 -5.07 -4.59
CA LEU A 72 3.58 -5.62 -5.19
C LEU A 72 3.78 -7.11 -5.42
N ASP A 73 2.98 -7.92 -4.75
CA ASP A 73 2.91 -9.38 -4.88
C ASP A 73 1.63 -9.73 -5.64
N PHE A 74 1.75 -10.01 -6.92
CA PHE A 74 0.64 -10.57 -7.71
C PHE A 74 0.56 -12.06 -7.50
N SER A 75 -0.47 -12.48 -6.79
CA SER A 75 -0.68 -13.84 -6.33
C SER A 75 -2.03 -14.42 -6.77
N ALA A 76 -2.18 -15.74 -6.64
CA ALA A 76 -3.45 -16.43 -6.82
C ALA A 76 -3.66 -17.46 -5.71
N MET A 77 -4.89 -17.63 -5.26
CA MET A 77 -5.20 -18.49 -4.11
C MET A 77 -4.92 -19.98 -4.36
N TRP A 78 -4.96 -20.43 -5.61
CA TRP A 78 -4.66 -21.82 -6.01
C TRP A 78 -3.15 -22.09 -6.17
N CYS A 79 -2.32 -21.07 -6.12
CA CYS A 79 -0.88 -21.13 -6.38
C CYS A 79 -0.11 -21.50 -5.11
N GLY A 80 0.49 -22.68 -5.06
CA GLY A 80 1.28 -23.14 -3.91
C GLY A 80 2.47 -22.23 -3.55
N PRO A 81 3.34 -21.84 -4.51
CA PRO A 81 4.42 -20.88 -4.25
C PRO A 81 3.95 -19.52 -3.74
N CYS A 82 2.75 -19.05 -4.14
CA CYS A 82 2.15 -17.84 -3.62
C CYS A 82 1.81 -17.96 -2.13
N GLY A 83 1.31 -19.13 -1.72
CA GLY A 83 1.09 -19.42 -0.29
C GLY A 83 2.39 -19.42 0.53
N MET A 84 3.51 -19.87 -0.07
CA MET A 84 4.82 -19.79 0.60
C MET A 84 5.29 -18.35 0.75
N ALA A 85 5.10 -17.51 -0.26
CA ALA A 85 5.39 -16.08 -0.17
C ALA A 85 4.53 -15.38 0.89
N ALA A 86 3.25 -15.73 0.97
CA ALA A 86 2.32 -15.15 1.92
C ALA A 86 2.72 -15.36 3.39
N LEU A 87 3.52 -16.39 3.71
CA LEU A 87 4.05 -16.63 5.06
C LEU A 87 5.08 -15.58 5.49
N GLU A 88 5.76 -14.89 4.55
CA GLU A 88 6.76 -13.87 4.86
C GLU A 88 6.16 -12.45 4.99
N VAL A 89 4.93 -12.23 4.50
CA VAL A 89 4.30 -10.90 4.33
C VAL A 89 4.25 -10.12 5.65
N GLU A 90 3.64 -10.72 6.68
CA GLU A 90 3.42 -10.03 7.94
C GLU A 90 4.73 -9.75 8.69
N ASP A 91 5.67 -10.69 8.66
CA ASP A 91 6.97 -10.53 9.29
C ASP A 91 7.78 -9.42 8.62
N LEU A 92 7.77 -9.35 7.29
CA LEU A 92 8.44 -8.28 6.53
C LEU A 92 7.77 -6.93 6.77
N GLN A 93 6.44 -6.85 6.73
CA GLN A 93 5.70 -5.62 7.01
C GLN A 93 6.00 -5.10 8.41
N LYS A 94 5.98 -5.96 9.44
CA LYS A 94 6.33 -5.60 10.82
C LYS A 94 7.79 -5.21 10.98
N LYS A 95 8.70 -5.93 10.34
CA LYS A 95 10.15 -5.69 10.44
C LYS A 95 10.55 -4.32 9.90
N TYR A 96 9.99 -3.91 8.78
CA TYR A 96 10.35 -2.67 8.09
C TYR A 96 9.37 -1.52 8.38
N GLY A 97 8.21 -1.81 8.96
CA GLY A 97 7.23 -0.84 9.46
C GLY A 97 6.81 0.19 8.40
N GLU A 98 6.90 1.46 8.76
CA GLU A 98 6.49 2.57 7.91
C GLU A 98 7.37 2.80 6.67
N ASN A 99 8.53 2.14 6.57
CA ASN A 99 9.43 2.30 5.43
C ASN A 99 8.96 1.56 4.19
N ILE A 100 8.09 0.57 4.35
CA ILE A 100 7.55 -0.24 3.25
C ILE A 100 6.03 -0.34 3.29
N VAL A 101 5.47 -0.73 2.16
CA VAL A 101 4.11 -1.28 2.07
C VAL A 101 4.19 -2.58 1.28
N TYR A 102 3.95 -3.71 1.94
CA TYR A 102 3.84 -4.99 1.25
C TYR A 102 2.39 -5.22 0.83
N VAL A 103 2.13 -5.26 -0.45
CA VAL A 103 0.78 -5.33 -1.03
C VAL A 103 0.59 -6.66 -1.75
N THR A 104 -0.28 -7.51 -1.24
CA THR A 104 -0.71 -8.72 -1.96
C THR A 104 -1.92 -8.41 -2.83
N VAL A 105 -1.77 -8.51 -4.14
CA VAL A 105 -2.87 -8.40 -5.11
C VAL A 105 -3.29 -9.78 -5.56
N LEU A 106 -4.40 -10.28 -5.02
CA LEU A 106 -4.95 -11.56 -5.46
C LEU A 106 -5.69 -11.40 -6.78
N ILE A 107 -5.25 -12.10 -7.82
CA ILE A 107 -5.82 -12.03 -9.17
C ILE A 107 -6.93 -13.06 -9.36
N GLU A 108 -6.81 -14.21 -8.70
CA GLU A 108 -7.78 -15.31 -8.78
C GLU A 108 -7.96 -15.99 -7.42
N ASN A 109 -9.19 -16.42 -7.17
CA ASN A 109 -9.50 -17.30 -6.04
C ASN A 109 -9.26 -18.79 -6.38
N GLN A 110 -9.59 -19.72 -5.47
CA GLN A 110 -9.43 -21.16 -5.66
C GLN A 110 -10.20 -21.74 -6.86
N SER A 111 -11.22 -21.03 -7.35
CA SER A 111 -12.06 -21.43 -8.50
C SER A 111 -11.71 -20.67 -9.78
N TYR A 112 -10.52 -20.04 -9.84
CA TYR A 112 -10.03 -19.28 -11.00
C TYR A 112 -10.92 -18.06 -11.37
N ASN A 113 -11.72 -17.57 -10.42
CA ASN A 113 -12.52 -16.35 -10.58
C ASN A 113 -11.86 -15.16 -9.87
N PRO A 114 -12.23 -13.92 -10.20
CA PRO A 114 -11.82 -12.75 -9.42
C PRO A 114 -12.14 -12.95 -7.93
N PRO A 115 -11.22 -12.65 -7.00
CA PRO A 115 -11.42 -12.88 -5.59
C PRO A 115 -12.49 -11.94 -5.03
N THR A 116 -13.28 -12.47 -4.13
CA THR A 116 -14.26 -11.71 -3.36
C THR A 116 -13.62 -11.19 -2.07
N LYS A 117 -14.24 -10.19 -1.43
CA LYS A 117 -13.85 -9.72 -0.08
C LYS A 117 -13.69 -10.87 0.93
N ASN A 118 -14.55 -11.90 0.85
CA ASN A 118 -14.45 -13.06 1.72
C ASN A 118 -13.22 -13.93 1.40
N ASP A 119 -12.82 -14.00 0.15
CA ASP A 119 -11.60 -14.71 -0.27
C ASP A 119 -10.35 -14.00 0.26
N LEU A 120 -10.31 -12.65 0.21
CA LEU A 120 -9.23 -11.86 0.80
C LEU A 120 -9.12 -12.12 2.32
N LYS A 121 -10.24 -12.11 3.04
CA LYS A 121 -10.27 -12.42 4.48
C LYS A 121 -9.79 -13.82 4.79
N LYS A 122 -10.15 -14.82 3.97
CA LYS A 122 -9.68 -16.19 4.13
C LYS A 122 -8.17 -16.28 3.92
N TRP A 123 -7.64 -15.60 2.89
CA TRP A 123 -6.20 -15.55 2.61
C TRP A 123 -5.45 -14.92 3.77
N ALA A 124 -5.80 -13.71 4.16
CA ALA A 124 -5.15 -13.00 5.25
C ALA A 124 -5.18 -13.80 6.56
N LYS A 125 -6.35 -14.35 6.94
CA LYS A 125 -6.48 -15.19 8.13
C LYS A 125 -5.63 -16.46 8.07
N HIS A 126 -5.55 -17.11 6.90
CA HIS A 126 -4.81 -18.36 6.74
C HIS A 126 -3.30 -18.17 6.90
N PHE A 127 -2.77 -17.05 6.42
CA PHE A 127 -1.35 -16.73 6.46
C PHE A 127 -0.95 -15.76 7.58
N GLY A 128 -1.91 -15.35 8.44
CA GLY A 128 -1.64 -14.46 9.58
C GLY A 128 -1.30 -13.03 9.17
N ILE A 129 -1.80 -12.55 8.01
CA ILE A 129 -1.59 -11.19 7.52
C ILE A 129 -2.58 -10.27 8.22
N GLU A 130 -2.07 -9.33 9.03
CA GLU A 130 -2.86 -8.41 9.85
C GLU A 130 -2.63 -6.94 9.48
N SER A 131 -1.39 -6.57 9.12
CA SER A 131 -0.99 -5.18 8.90
C SER A 131 -0.70 -4.84 7.43
N ALA A 132 -0.51 -5.85 6.57
CA ALA A 132 -0.25 -5.66 5.15
C ALA A 132 -1.54 -5.69 4.32
N PRO A 133 -1.70 -4.79 3.33
CA PRO A 133 -2.85 -4.80 2.42
C PRO A 133 -2.98 -6.09 1.61
N VAL A 134 -4.20 -6.64 1.57
CA VAL A 134 -4.58 -7.74 0.68
C VAL A 134 -5.74 -7.28 -0.18
N LEU A 135 -5.54 -7.19 -1.49
CA LEU A 135 -6.41 -6.52 -2.44
C LEU A 135 -7.09 -7.48 -3.42
N ALA A 136 -8.30 -7.11 -3.84
CA ALA A 136 -9.05 -7.82 -4.88
C ALA A 136 -8.62 -7.32 -6.27
N GLY A 137 -7.69 -8.02 -6.89
CA GLY A 137 -7.32 -7.82 -8.29
C GLY A 137 -8.18 -8.65 -9.25
N SER A 138 -7.78 -8.64 -10.52
CA SER A 138 -8.38 -9.49 -11.56
C SER A 138 -7.43 -9.64 -12.75
N ARG A 139 -7.75 -10.55 -13.67
CA ARG A 139 -7.01 -10.74 -14.94
C ARG A 139 -6.99 -9.49 -15.82
N SER A 140 -7.93 -8.55 -15.64
CA SER A 140 -7.93 -7.29 -16.40
C SER A 140 -6.75 -6.38 -16.08
N MET A 141 -6.07 -6.59 -14.94
CA MET A 141 -4.85 -5.86 -14.58
C MET A 141 -3.61 -6.38 -15.30
N THR A 142 -3.70 -7.50 -16.01
CA THR A 142 -2.54 -8.16 -16.60
C THR A 142 -2.45 -7.91 -18.09
N SER A 143 -1.25 -7.60 -18.58
CA SER A 143 -0.98 -7.41 -20.02
C SER A 143 0.48 -7.73 -20.33
N VAL A 144 0.79 -8.10 -21.55
CA VAL A 144 2.16 -8.14 -22.09
C VAL A 144 2.62 -6.76 -22.55
N ASP A 145 1.69 -5.84 -22.76
CA ASP A 145 1.94 -4.44 -23.09
C ASP A 145 1.98 -3.64 -21.78
N PRO A 146 3.14 -3.10 -21.36
CA PRO A 146 3.30 -2.42 -20.10
C PRO A 146 2.45 -1.15 -19.94
N ASN A 147 1.99 -0.57 -21.06
CA ASN A 147 1.07 0.57 -21.05
C ASN A 147 -0.39 0.17 -20.80
N LYS A 148 -0.69 -1.13 -20.74
CA LYS A 148 -2.05 -1.65 -20.58
C LYS A 148 -2.23 -2.49 -19.32
N GLY A 149 -1.17 -2.79 -18.61
CA GLY A 149 -1.24 -3.58 -17.37
C GLY A 149 0.07 -4.24 -17.00
N TRP A 150 0.03 -5.00 -15.92
CA TRP A 150 1.18 -5.67 -15.34
C TRP A 150 1.54 -6.94 -16.10
N HIS A 151 2.81 -7.11 -16.43
CA HIS A 151 3.27 -8.32 -17.10
C HIS A 151 3.46 -9.46 -16.07
N ILE A 152 2.49 -10.34 -15.98
CA ILE A 152 2.53 -11.50 -15.11
C ILE A 152 2.78 -12.74 -15.93
N SER A 153 4.01 -13.27 -15.87
CA SER A 153 4.44 -14.45 -16.64
C SER A 153 4.55 -15.72 -15.80
N ALA A 154 4.51 -15.60 -14.48
CA ALA A 154 4.49 -16.71 -13.53
C ALA A 154 3.81 -16.27 -12.22
N TRP A 155 3.55 -17.22 -11.33
CA TRP A 155 2.95 -16.99 -10.03
C TRP A 155 3.88 -17.48 -8.91
N PRO A 156 4.13 -16.68 -7.84
CA PRO A 156 3.83 -15.25 -7.75
C PRO A 156 4.72 -14.42 -8.69
N GLN A 157 4.28 -13.19 -9.03
CA GLN A 157 5.08 -12.18 -9.71
C GLN A 157 5.23 -10.98 -8.77
N PHE A 158 6.49 -10.58 -8.53
CA PHE A 158 6.79 -9.44 -7.68
C PHE A 158 7.28 -8.26 -8.50
N TYR A 159 6.93 -7.08 -8.01
CA TYR A 159 7.48 -5.81 -8.45
C TYR A 159 7.86 -4.96 -7.24
N ILE A 160 8.98 -4.25 -7.36
CA ILE A 160 9.47 -3.33 -6.34
C ILE A 160 9.40 -1.91 -6.89
N ILE A 161 8.71 -1.05 -6.16
CA ILE A 161 8.59 0.37 -6.47
C ILE A 161 9.33 1.12 -5.37
N ASP A 162 10.22 2.05 -5.77
CA ASP A 162 11.00 2.84 -4.82
C ASP A 162 10.18 4.01 -4.23
N LYS A 163 10.81 4.78 -3.35
CA LYS A 163 10.19 5.93 -2.69
C LYS A 163 9.84 7.08 -3.64
N ASN A 164 10.45 7.14 -4.82
CA ASN A 164 10.14 8.11 -5.85
C ASN A 164 9.02 7.62 -6.78
N MET A 165 8.37 6.51 -6.44
CA MET A 165 7.36 5.84 -7.26
C MET A 165 7.93 5.40 -8.61
N VAL A 166 9.17 4.91 -8.66
CA VAL A 166 9.77 4.30 -9.84
C VAL A 166 9.77 2.78 -9.68
N LEU A 167 9.36 2.07 -10.73
CA LEU A 167 9.43 0.62 -10.79
C LEU A 167 10.90 0.19 -10.99
N VAL A 168 11.57 -0.22 -9.93
CA VAL A 168 13.04 -0.42 -9.95
C VAL A 168 13.45 -1.87 -10.16
N ASP A 169 12.57 -2.83 -9.86
CA ASP A 169 12.91 -4.25 -9.97
C ASP A 169 11.65 -5.12 -10.05
N GLY A 170 11.81 -6.36 -10.49
CA GLY A 170 10.76 -7.36 -10.51
C GLY A 170 11.31 -8.76 -10.74
N PHE A 171 10.68 -9.76 -10.12
CA PHE A 171 11.03 -11.16 -10.29
C PHE A 171 9.81 -12.06 -10.20
N LYS A 172 9.96 -13.29 -10.67
CA LYS A 172 8.91 -14.29 -10.73
C LYS A 172 9.24 -15.54 -9.91
N GLY A 173 8.21 -16.17 -9.38
CA GLY A 173 8.35 -17.32 -8.50
C GLY A 173 8.75 -16.91 -7.09
N PHE A 174 8.73 -17.87 -6.18
CA PHE A 174 9.09 -17.64 -4.77
C PHE A 174 10.47 -18.23 -4.48
N TYR A 175 11.32 -17.44 -3.87
CA TYR A 175 12.62 -17.83 -3.35
C TYR A 175 12.74 -17.28 -1.92
N PRO A 176 12.91 -18.15 -0.91
CA PRO A 176 12.99 -17.71 0.50
C PRO A 176 14.03 -16.60 0.70
N GLY A 177 13.62 -15.50 1.34
CA GLY A 177 14.48 -14.35 1.63
C GLY A 177 14.80 -13.43 0.45
N ALA A 178 14.38 -13.75 -0.79
CA ALA A 178 14.63 -12.88 -1.95
C ALA A 178 13.93 -11.54 -1.80
N ILE A 179 12.69 -11.53 -1.33
CA ILE A 179 11.91 -10.30 -1.11
C ILE A 179 12.63 -9.41 -0.11
N GLU A 180 13.12 -9.99 0.99
CA GLU A 180 13.84 -9.24 2.01
C GLU A 180 15.15 -8.63 1.49
N LEU A 181 15.89 -9.36 0.67
CA LEU A 181 17.13 -8.85 0.05
C LEU A 181 16.84 -7.64 -0.85
N MET A 182 15.74 -7.66 -1.61
CA MET A 182 15.34 -6.55 -2.46
C MET A 182 14.88 -5.33 -1.66
N ILE A 183 14.11 -5.52 -0.60
CA ILE A 183 13.76 -4.45 0.34
C ILE A 183 15.03 -3.81 0.90
N ALA A 184 15.96 -4.62 1.41
CA ALA A 184 17.20 -4.13 2.01
C ALA A 184 18.11 -3.40 1.01
N ALA A 185 18.14 -3.83 -0.26
CA ALA A 185 18.90 -3.17 -1.32
C ALA A 185 18.34 -1.77 -1.62
N ASN A 186 17.01 -1.65 -1.72
CA ASN A 186 16.34 -0.39 -2.06
C ASN A 186 16.32 0.60 -0.87
N LEU A 187 16.31 0.11 0.38
CA LEU A 187 16.48 0.97 1.56
C LEU A 187 17.88 1.57 1.66
N LYS A 188 18.93 0.86 1.21
CA LYS A 188 20.32 1.35 1.22
C LYS A 188 20.61 2.35 0.10
N GLY A 189 19.97 2.22 -1.05
CA GLY A 189 20.12 3.14 -2.18
C GLY A 189 19.68 4.57 -1.88
N ASP A 190 18.90 4.76 -0.82
CA ASP A 190 18.37 6.05 -0.36
C ASP A 190 19.34 6.83 0.56
N THR A 191 20.52 6.30 0.86
CA THR A 191 21.55 6.99 1.66
C THR A 191 22.39 7.93 0.80
N GLY A 192 21.74 8.83 0.04
CA GLY A 192 22.35 10.07 -0.43
C GLY A 192 23.21 9.96 -1.66
N SER A 193 22.67 10.47 -2.77
CA SER A 193 23.50 11.34 -3.61
C SER A 193 23.31 12.76 -3.09
N PRO A 194 24.39 13.51 -2.82
CA PRO A 194 24.34 14.90 -2.36
C PRO A 194 23.78 15.81 -3.45
#